data_9afc5bdf97cd18797f08bb07396bcc14
#
_entry.id   9afc5bdf97cd18797f08bb07396bcc14
#
_cell.length_a   1.000
_cell.length_b   1.000
_cell.length_c   1.000
_cell.angle_alpha   90.00
_cell.angle_beta   90.00
_cell.angle_gamma   90.00
#
_symmetry.space_group_name_H-M   'P 1'
#
loop_
_entity.id
_entity.type
_entity.pdbx_description
1 polymer ?
#
loop_
_entity_poly.entity_id
_entity_poly.type
_entity_poly.pdbx_seq_one_letter_code
_entity_poly.pdbx_strand_id
1 'polypeptide(L)'
;MRTILEPLIGLLVLIGIVWGLTVYLQEPEVQFIQGEVDATQVNLAVKIAGRVAEVFVKEGETVEKGTSLLRLDSPEITARLRQVSSAREAASARKDKADAGARSQEVDAAMNLWIQAREAAGLAEKTYRRINRLYADGIVPGQRRDEAEARWKSAEAASAAARSQYDMALEGTRQEDRDAASALVDQARGAVTEVETYLDETRLKTPLSGEVIHLLANPGEVVNAGYPVVTILDLDDIWVTFNIREDLLAGMEMGRVFPVSIPALGDRTFQVEISYIAPLGEYATWRSTSASGGFDLKTFEIRARPLDSIKGLRPGMSVLVSRKDLPDARE
;
A
#
# COMPACT_ATOMS: atom_id res chain seq x y z
N MET A 1 52.79 -4.19 84.50
CA MET A 1 51.67 -4.58 83.68
C MET A 1 50.69 -3.43 83.35
N ARG A 2 50.79 -2.24 83.96
CA ARG A 2 49.84 -1.09 83.71
C ARG A 2 50.30 -0.23 82.53
N THR A 3 51.52 -0.22 82.09
CA THR A 3 52.07 0.71 81.10
C THR A 3 51.81 0.29 79.60
N ILE A 4 51.25 -0.89 79.38
CA ILE A 4 50.98 -1.38 78.01
C ILE A 4 49.51 -1.36 77.73
N LEU A 5 48.61 -1.20 78.74
CA LEU A 5 47.18 -1.27 78.59
C LEU A 5 46.60 0.03 78.02
N GLU A 6 47.13 1.22 78.33
CA GLU A 6 46.64 2.52 77.87
C GLU A 6 46.82 2.73 76.34
N PRO A 7 48.02 2.40 75.77
CA PRO A 7 48.13 2.53 74.30
C PRO A 7 47.31 1.50 73.53
N LEU A 8 46.99 0.34 74.10
CA LEU A 8 46.16 -0.69 73.48
C LEU A 8 44.69 -0.25 73.42
N ILE A 9 44.21 0.41 74.48
CA ILE A 9 42.84 0.99 74.50
C ILE A 9 42.71 2.16 73.51
N GLY A 10 43.74 3.04 73.45
CA GLY A 10 43.80 4.12 72.45
C GLY A 10 43.74 3.61 71.02
N LEU A 11 44.46 2.50 70.70
CA LEU A 11 44.44 1.87 69.38
C LEU A 11 43.09 1.26 69.04
N LEU A 12 42.42 0.61 70.01
CA LEU A 12 41.07 0.05 69.78
C LEU A 12 40.01 1.14 69.55
N VAL A 13 40.09 2.26 70.24
CA VAL A 13 39.21 3.40 70.02
C VAL A 13 39.45 4.00 68.64
N LEU A 14 40.71 4.14 68.24
CA LEU A 14 41.05 4.69 66.95
C LEU A 14 40.57 3.77 65.79
N ILE A 15 40.71 2.43 65.93
CA ILE A 15 40.18 1.43 64.99
C ILE A 15 38.63 1.52 64.92
N GLY A 16 37.97 1.68 66.09
CA GLY A 16 36.51 1.85 66.14
C GLY A 16 36.04 3.12 65.45
N ILE A 17 36.75 4.24 65.59
CA ILE A 17 36.46 5.50 64.92
C ILE A 17 36.67 5.38 63.41
N VAL A 18 37.81 4.77 62.98
CA VAL A 18 38.08 4.55 61.55
C VAL A 18 37.04 3.62 60.93
N TRP A 19 36.67 2.55 61.62
CA TRP A 19 35.64 1.61 61.15
C TRP A 19 34.26 2.28 61.09
N GLY A 20 33.89 3.05 62.11
CA GLY A 20 32.64 3.84 62.13
C GLY A 20 32.60 4.90 61.01
N LEU A 21 33.76 5.56 60.77
CA LEU A 21 33.89 6.53 59.67
C LEU A 21 33.81 5.87 58.31
N THR A 22 34.41 4.68 58.11
CA THR A 22 34.32 3.93 56.84
C THR A 22 32.89 3.43 56.58
N VAL A 23 32.16 2.97 57.63
CA VAL A 23 30.76 2.55 57.50
C VAL A 23 29.85 3.75 57.24
N TYR A 24 30.14 4.91 57.87
CA TYR A 24 29.36 6.15 57.67
C TYR A 24 29.61 6.80 56.31
N LEU A 25 30.82 6.66 55.77
CA LEU A 25 31.20 7.17 54.42
C LEU A 25 30.88 6.18 53.27
N GLN A 26 30.43 4.96 53.58
CA GLN A 26 29.87 4.08 52.58
C GLN A 26 28.49 4.59 52.22
N GLU A 27 28.41 5.51 51.22
CA GLU A 27 27.15 5.82 50.55
C GLU A 27 26.59 4.50 50.01
N PRO A 28 25.32 4.18 50.27
CA PRO A 28 24.70 2.99 49.68
C PRO A 28 24.80 3.09 48.15
N GLU A 29 25.49 2.15 47.56
CA GLU A 29 25.63 2.06 46.08
C GLU A 29 24.22 2.00 45.47
N VAL A 30 23.79 3.10 44.86
CA VAL A 30 22.49 3.18 44.23
C VAL A 30 22.55 2.29 42.96
N GLN A 31 21.94 1.13 43.07
CA GLN A 31 21.84 0.25 41.93
C GLN A 31 20.86 0.85 40.91
N PHE A 32 21.38 1.19 39.74
CA PHE A 32 20.59 1.64 38.61
C PHE A 32 20.33 0.46 37.64
N ILE A 33 19.13 0.41 37.11
CA ILE A 33 18.79 -0.42 35.97
C ILE A 33 18.85 0.48 34.76
N GLN A 34 19.60 0.05 33.76
CA GLN A 34 19.76 0.79 32.52
C GLN A 34 18.76 0.25 31.48
N GLY A 35 18.06 1.15 30.85
CA GLY A 35 17.27 0.96 29.65
C GLY A 35 17.84 1.77 28.48
N GLU A 36 17.26 1.60 27.34
CA GLU A 36 17.60 2.30 26.10
C GLU A 36 16.31 2.85 25.47
N VAL A 37 16.41 4.02 24.89
CA VAL A 37 15.33 4.63 24.10
C VAL A 37 15.28 3.96 22.73
N ASP A 38 14.14 3.44 22.36
CA ASP A 38 13.83 2.88 21.05
C ASP A 38 12.72 3.67 20.35
N ALA A 39 12.60 3.51 19.05
CA ALA A 39 11.47 4.03 18.26
C ALA A 39 11.17 3.13 17.08
N THR A 40 9.97 3.26 16.55
CA THR A 40 9.58 2.52 15.35
C THR A 40 10.42 2.94 14.15
N GLN A 41 11.12 1.98 13.55
CA GLN A 41 11.89 2.16 12.33
C GLN A 41 11.16 1.55 11.15
N VAL A 42 10.96 2.33 10.07
CA VAL A 42 10.31 1.87 8.85
C VAL A 42 11.30 1.89 7.70
N ASN A 43 11.59 0.70 7.18
CA ASN A 43 12.42 0.52 6.00
C ASN A 43 11.57 0.63 4.74
N LEU A 44 11.73 1.73 4.03
CA LEU A 44 10.99 1.98 2.80
C LEU A 44 11.73 1.35 1.62
N ALA A 45 11.06 0.40 0.98
CA ALA A 45 11.57 -0.29 -0.20
C ALA A 45 10.84 0.20 -1.46
N VAL A 46 11.55 0.19 -2.59
CA VAL A 46 10.95 0.47 -3.89
C VAL A 46 10.14 -0.74 -4.35
N LYS A 47 8.96 -0.50 -4.92
CA LYS A 47 8.07 -1.57 -5.41
C LYS A 47 8.43 -2.04 -6.82
N ILE A 48 9.14 -1.19 -7.57
CA ILE A 48 9.57 -1.43 -8.94
C ILE A 48 11.07 -1.24 -9.07
N ALA A 49 11.68 -1.96 -10.01
CA ALA A 49 13.07 -1.74 -10.36
C ALA A 49 13.24 -0.49 -11.22
N GLY A 50 14.32 0.23 -11.03
CA GLY A 50 14.63 1.42 -11.81
C GLY A 50 15.97 2.04 -11.41
N ARG A 51 16.38 3.07 -12.16
CA ARG A 51 17.55 3.88 -11.83
C ARG A 51 17.11 5.06 -10.96
N VAL A 52 17.80 5.30 -9.86
CA VAL A 52 17.59 6.49 -9.04
C VAL A 52 17.92 7.75 -9.86
N ALA A 53 16.91 8.49 -10.23
CA ALA A 53 17.07 9.74 -10.99
C ALA A 53 17.41 10.90 -10.07
N GLU A 54 16.68 11.04 -8.97
CA GLU A 54 16.83 12.13 -8.01
C GLU A 54 16.52 11.63 -6.60
N VAL A 55 17.21 12.20 -5.63
CA VAL A 55 16.94 12.04 -4.20
C VAL A 55 16.63 13.41 -3.64
N PHE A 56 15.51 13.53 -2.92
CA PHE A 56 14.98 14.82 -2.46
C PHE A 56 15.27 15.09 -0.98
N VAL A 57 15.77 14.10 -0.25
CA VAL A 57 15.98 14.17 1.20
C VAL A 57 17.41 13.80 1.56
N LYS A 58 17.83 14.17 2.77
CA LYS A 58 19.14 13.86 3.33
C LYS A 58 18.97 13.11 4.66
N GLU A 59 20.02 12.37 5.05
CA GLU A 59 20.08 11.82 6.40
C GLU A 59 20.05 12.93 7.46
N GLY A 60 19.26 12.72 8.52
CA GLY A 60 18.99 13.69 9.57
C GLY A 60 17.89 14.71 9.24
N GLU A 61 17.26 14.63 8.07
CA GLU A 61 16.15 15.50 7.69
C GLU A 61 14.82 14.98 8.23
N THR A 62 14.03 15.89 8.79
CA THR A 62 12.66 15.58 9.22
C THR A 62 11.71 15.72 8.03
N VAL A 63 10.90 14.70 7.81
CA VAL A 63 9.93 14.62 6.70
C VAL A 63 8.52 14.41 7.22
N GLU A 64 7.55 14.99 6.53
CA GLU A 64 6.12 14.78 6.80
C GLU A 64 5.56 13.66 5.92
N LYS A 65 4.51 13.00 6.39
CA LYS A 65 3.77 11.99 5.63
C LYS A 65 3.40 12.49 4.23
N GLY A 66 3.74 11.71 3.20
CA GLY A 66 3.48 12.03 1.80
C GLY A 66 4.61 12.79 1.11
N THR A 67 5.66 13.21 1.83
CA THR A 67 6.85 13.84 1.25
C THR A 67 7.53 12.88 0.28
N SER A 68 7.90 13.35 -0.91
CA SER A 68 8.67 12.58 -1.88
C SER A 68 10.11 12.44 -1.42
N LEU A 69 10.60 11.19 -1.35
CA LEU A 69 11.94 10.88 -0.88
C LEU A 69 12.94 10.73 -2.03
N LEU A 70 12.54 10.00 -3.06
CA LEU A 70 13.33 9.81 -4.28
C LEU A 70 12.42 9.58 -5.49
N ARG A 71 13.00 9.73 -6.67
CA ARG A 71 12.36 9.42 -7.96
C ARG A 71 13.22 8.43 -8.73
N LEU A 72 12.56 7.39 -9.23
CA LEU A 72 13.17 6.42 -10.14
C LEU A 72 12.90 6.83 -11.59
N ASP A 73 13.86 6.56 -12.46
CA ASP A 73 13.71 6.56 -13.91
C ASP A 73 13.55 5.10 -14.36
N SER A 74 12.43 4.83 -15.04
CA SER A 74 12.10 3.52 -15.60
C SER A 74 11.56 3.71 -17.02
N PRO A 75 12.45 3.73 -18.05
CA PRO A 75 12.06 3.89 -19.44
C PRO A 75 11.11 2.77 -19.90
N GLU A 76 11.23 1.58 -19.31
CA GLU A 76 10.39 0.41 -19.59
C GLU A 76 8.93 0.68 -19.25
N ILE A 77 8.65 1.25 -18.08
CA ILE A 77 7.28 1.61 -17.67
C ILE A 77 6.72 2.69 -18.58
N THR A 78 7.53 3.71 -18.91
CA THR A 78 7.13 4.76 -19.85
C THR A 78 6.82 4.22 -21.24
N ALA A 79 7.61 3.26 -21.75
CA ALA A 79 7.35 2.58 -23.01
C ALA A 79 6.08 1.72 -22.93
N ARG A 80 5.88 1.03 -21.81
CA ARG A 80 4.67 0.23 -21.56
C ARG A 80 3.41 1.09 -21.52
N LEU A 81 3.48 2.26 -20.86
CA LEU A 81 2.36 3.21 -20.82
C LEU A 81 1.96 3.66 -22.23
N ARG A 82 2.93 4.00 -23.08
CA ARG A 82 2.65 4.35 -24.49
C ARG A 82 1.98 3.20 -25.23
N GLN A 83 2.44 1.97 -25.05
CA GLN A 83 1.87 0.78 -25.67
C GLN A 83 0.40 0.57 -25.28
N VAL A 84 0.08 0.59 -23.97
CA VAL A 84 -1.30 0.38 -23.51
C VAL A 84 -2.21 1.57 -23.84
N SER A 85 -1.69 2.79 -23.87
CA SER A 85 -2.43 3.98 -24.31
C SER A 85 -2.81 3.87 -25.79
N SER A 86 -1.90 3.43 -26.66
CA SER A 86 -2.22 3.18 -28.08
C SER A 86 -3.24 2.05 -28.25
N ALA A 87 -3.18 1.01 -27.42
CA ALA A 87 -4.18 -0.07 -27.43
C ALA A 87 -5.57 0.45 -27.01
N ARG A 88 -5.65 1.33 -26.01
CA ARG A 88 -6.90 2.00 -25.61
C ARG A 88 -7.48 2.86 -26.74
N GLU A 89 -6.63 3.63 -27.42
CA GLU A 89 -7.05 4.44 -28.58
C GLU A 89 -7.61 3.56 -29.72
N ALA A 90 -6.96 2.44 -30.01
CA ALA A 90 -7.44 1.49 -31.00
C ALA A 90 -8.77 0.85 -30.60
N ALA A 91 -8.97 0.51 -29.32
CA ALA A 91 -10.25 0.02 -28.81
C ALA A 91 -11.35 1.09 -28.90
N SER A 92 -11.03 2.35 -28.54
CA SER A 92 -11.96 3.48 -28.68
C SER A 92 -12.39 3.68 -30.13
N ALA A 93 -11.46 3.68 -31.07
CA ALA A 93 -11.79 3.79 -32.50
C ALA A 93 -12.69 2.65 -33.01
N ARG A 94 -12.53 1.43 -32.47
CA ARG A 94 -13.43 0.30 -32.77
C ARG A 94 -14.83 0.53 -32.20
N LYS A 95 -14.92 1.02 -30.97
CA LYS A 95 -16.21 1.39 -30.36
C LYS A 95 -16.89 2.48 -31.16
N ASP A 96 -16.19 3.56 -31.52
CA ASP A 96 -16.73 4.68 -32.29
C ASP A 96 -17.26 4.20 -33.64
N LYS A 97 -16.54 3.24 -34.29
CA LYS A 97 -17.01 2.61 -35.52
C LYS A 97 -18.26 1.76 -35.31
N ALA A 98 -18.36 1.03 -34.20
CA ALA A 98 -19.54 0.23 -33.87
C ALA A 98 -20.75 1.13 -33.58
N ASP A 99 -20.53 2.23 -32.87
CA ASP A 99 -21.57 3.20 -32.51
C ASP A 99 -22.06 3.98 -33.77
N ALA A 100 -21.17 4.29 -34.67
CA ALA A 100 -21.52 4.97 -35.95
C ALA A 100 -22.40 4.11 -36.86
N GLY A 101 -22.34 2.77 -36.73
CA GLY A 101 -23.12 1.84 -37.53
C GLY A 101 -22.73 1.82 -39.01
N ALA A 102 -23.74 1.58 -39.89
CA ALA A 102 -23.53 1.61 -41.32
C ALA A 102 -23.31 3.04 -41.84
N ARG A 103 -22.49 3.19 -42.88
CA ARG A 103 -22.27 4.50 -43.52
C ARG A 103 -23.53 4.97 -44.20
N SER A 104 -23.76 6.29 -44.23
CA SER A 104 -24.94 6.88 -44.90
C SER A 104 -25.09 6.41 -46.34
N GLN A 105 -23.97 6.27 -47.09
CA GLN A 105 -23.96 5.78 -48.45
C GLN A 105 -24.41 4.31 -48.59
N GLU A 106 -24.15 3.46 -47.61
CA GLU A 106 -24.59 2.07 -47.54
C GLU A 106 -26.12 2.00 -47.31
N VAL A 107 -26.61 2.83 -46.38
CA VAL A 107 -28.05 3.00 -46.11
C VAL A 107 -28.79 3.52 -47.35
N ASP A 108 -28.27 4.56 -48.03
CA ASP A 108 -28.83 5.14 -49.24
C ASP A 108 -28.87 4.15 -50.38
N ALA A 109 -27.81 3.34 -50.57
CA ALA A 109 -27.75 2.30 -51.57
C ALA A 109 -28.82 1.22 -51.35
N ALA A 110 -28.96 0.74 -50.10
CA ALA A 110 -30.01 -0.24 -49.73
C ALA A 110 -31.41 0.32 -49.91
N MET A 111 -31.64 1.59 -49.57
CA MET A 111 -32.90 2.30 -49.78
C MET A 111 -33.27 2.35 -51.29
N ASN A 112 -32.31 2.73 -52.13
CA ASN A 112 -32.54 2.82 -53.58
C ASN A 112 -32.89 1.46 -54.19
N LEU A 113 -32.23 0.37 -53.76
CA LEU A 113 -32.53 -0.99 -54.14
C LEU A 113 -33.96 -1.40 -53.73
N TRP A 114 -34.38 -1.08 -52.55
CA TRP A 114 -35.75 -1.31 -52.08
C TRP A 114 -36.77 -0.52 -52.90
N ILE A 115 -36.51 0.77 -53.15
CA ILE A 115 -37.40 1.60 -53.99
C ILE A 115 -37.54 0.96 -55.38
N GLN A 116 -36.46 0.55 -55.99
CA GLN A 116 -36.48 -0.12 -57.34
C GLN A 116 -37.33 -1.41 -57.32
N ALA A 117 -37.12 -2.28 -56.32
CA ALA A 117 -37.87 -3.52 -56.16
C ALA A 117 -39.36 -3.27 -55.87
N ARG A 118 -39.68 -2.26 -55.07
CA ARG A 118 -41.05 -1.85 -54.74
C ARG A 118 -41.80 -1.37 -56.04
N GLU A 119 -41.17 -0.53 -56.84
CA GLU A 119 -41.77 -0.05 -58.09
C GLU A 119 -41.97 -1.20 -59.09
N ALA A 120 -41.03 -2.18 -59.18
CA ALA A 120 -41.19 -3.37 -59.97
C ALA A 120 -42.39 -4.25 -59.52
N ALA A 121 -42.54 -4.43 -58.17
CA ALA A 121 -43.68 -5.15 -57.62
C ALA A 121 -45.02 -4.43 -57.88
N GLY A 122 -45.05 -3.12 -57.78
CA GLY A 122 -46.23 -2.32 -58.10
C GLY A 122 -46.65 -2.41 -59.57
N LEU A 123 -45.70 -2.44 -60.50
CA LEU A 123 -45.95 -2.68 -61.89
C LEU A 123 -46.50 -4.10 -62.19
N ALA A 124 -45.92 -5.11 -61.58
CA ALA A 124 -46.36 -6.48 -61.68
C ALA A 124 -47.76 -6.69 -61.12
N GLU A 125 -48.07 -6.06 -59.99
CA GLU A 125 -49.40 -6.06 -59.36
C GLU A 125 -50.44 -5.44 -60.31
N LYS A 126 -50.18 -4.23 -60.83
CA LYS A 126 -51.07 -3.55 -61.79
C LYS A 126 -51.34 -4.41 -63.03
N THR A 127 -50.27 -5.14 -63.48
CA THR A 127 -50.37 -6.04 -64.61
C THR A 127 -51.26 -7.25 -64.29
N TYR A 128 -51.02 -7.90 -63.14
CA TYR A 128 -51.85 -9.01 -62.67
C TYR A 128 -53.34 -8.58 -62.56
N ARG A 129 -53.61 -7.47 -61.84
CA ARG A 129 -54.99 -6.95 -61.70
C ARG A 129 -55.70 -6.71 -63.02
N ARG A 130 -54.98 -6.25 -64.04
CA ARG A 130 -55.54 -6.06 -65.41
C ARG A 130 -55.82 -7.39 -66.08
N ILE A 131 -54.84 -8.35 -66.06
CA ILE A 131 -55.00 -9.67 -66.67
C ILE A 131 -56.10 -10.47 -65.97
N ASN A 132 -56.20 -10.40 -64.65
CA ASN A 132 -57.26 -11.05 -63.89
C ASN A 132 -58.71 -10.53 -64.25
N ARG A 133 -58.83 -9.24 -64.53
CA ARG A 133 -60.14 -8.72 -65.06
C ARG A 133 -60.44 -9.28 -66.43
N LEU A 134 -59.44 -9.27 -67.36
CA LEU A 134 -59.66 -9.82 -68.72
C LEU A 134 -59.89 -11.34 -68.69
N TYR A 135 -59.39 -12.08 -67.71
CA TYR A 135 -59.73 -13.48 -67.48
C TYR A 135 -61.13 -13.68 -66.99
N ALA A 136 -61.62 -12.84 -66.06
CA ALA A 136 -63.00 -12.86 -65.61
C ALA A 136 -63.99 -12.56 -66.72
N ASP A 137 -63.63 -11.67 -67.68
CA ASP A 137 -64.42 -11.34 -68.89
C ASP A 137 -64.24 -12.42 -70.02
N GLY A 138 -63.52 -13.55 -69.76
CA GLY A 138 -63.32 -14.62 -70.76
C GLY A 138 -62.38 -14.29 -71.90
N ILE A 139 -61.62 -13.19 -71.88
CA ILE A 139 -60.82 -12.65 -73.01
C ILE A 139 -59.46 -13.32 -73.09
N VAL A 140 -58.86 -13.78 -71.89
CA VAL A 140 -57.55 -14.41 -71.84
C VAL A 140 -57.62 -15.79 -71.19
N PRO A 141 -56.70 -16.75 -71.53
CA PRO A 141 -56.66 -18.07 -70.91
C PRO A 141 -56.15 -17.99 -69.49
N GLY A 142 -56.52 -18.99 -68.62
CA GLY A 142 -56.09 -19.09 -67.21
C GLY A 142 -54.56 -19.10 -67.02
N GLN A 143 -53.84 -19.73 -67.93
CA GLN A 143 -52.37 -19.73 -67.95
C GLN A 143 -51.79 -18.31 -67.88
N ARG A 144 -52.36 -17.35 -68.65
CA ARG A 144 -51.90 -15.95 -68.65
C ARG A 144 -52.08 -15.27 -67.27
N ARG A 145 -53.23 -15.59 -66.63
CA ARG A 145 -53.48 -15.11 -65.26
C ARG A 145 -52.46 -15.67 -64.28
N ASP A 146 -52.21 -17.00 -64.32
CA ASP A 146 -51.32 -17.69 -63.43
C ASP A 146 -49.87 -17.23 -63.62
N GLU A 147 -49.44 -16.98 -64.85
CA GLU A 147 -48.12 -16.37 -65.13
C GLU A 147 -47.99 -14.95 -64.57
N ALA A 148 -49.05 -14.12 -64.69
CA ALA A 148 -49.03 -12.78 -64.18
C ALA A 148 -49.08 -12.77 -62.63
N GLU A 149 -49.79 -13.68 -61.99
CA GLU A 149 -49.82 -13.88 -60.54
C GLU A 149 -48.47 -14.32 -60.03
N ALA A 150 -47.84 -15.29 -60.67
CA ALA A 150 -46.49 -15.78 -60.27
C ALA A 150 -45.46 -14.67 -60.39
N ARG A 151 -45.52 -13.85 -61.45
CA ARG A 151 -44.59 -12.68 -61.57
C ARG A 151 -44.84 -11.63 -60.49
N TRP A 152 -46.10 -11.33 -60.19
CA TRP A 152 -46.39 -10.41 -59.11
C TRP A 152 -45.89 -10.91 -57.74
N LYS A 153 -46.19 -12.16 -57.34
CA LYS A 153 -45.75 -12.77 -56.12
C LYS A 153 -44.21 -12.81 -56.02
N SER A 154 -43.53 -13.11 -57.10
CA SER A 154 -42.06 -13.09 -57.16
C SER A 154 -41.50 -11.68 -56.96
N ALA A 155 -42.10 -10.65 -57.59
CA ALA A 155 -41.65 -9.28 -57.44
C ALA A 155 -41.96 -8.72 -56.02
N GLU A 156 -43.09 -9.12 -55.44
CA GLU A 156 -43.45 -8.78 -54.05
C GLU A 156 -42.45 -9.37 -53.06
N ALA A 157 -42.08 -10.64 -53.23
CA ALA A 157 -41.07 -11.27 -52.39
C ALA A 157 -39.65 -10.62 -52.54
N ALA A 158 -39.30 -10.22 -53.77
CA ALA A 158 -38.08 -9.46 -54.00
C ALA A 158 -38.08 -8.08 -53.32
N SER A 159 -39.23 -7.39 -53.36
CA SER A 159 -39.39 -6.10 -52.65
C SER A 159 -39.29 -6.26 -51.11
N ALA A 160 -39.89 -7.32 -50.55
CA ALA A 160 -39.80 -7.64 -49.15
C ALA A 160 -38.32 -7.96 -48.73
N ALA A 161 -37.59 -8.73 -49.54
CA ALA A 161 -36.19 -9.03 -49.28
C ALA A 161 -35.31 -7.76 -49.29
N ALA A 162 -35.52 -6.90 -50.31
CA ALA A 162 -34.79 -5.61 -50.39
C ALA A 162 -35.11 -4.67 -49.22
N ARG A 163 -36.39 -4.69 -48.77
CA ARG A 163 -36.78 -3.94 -47.58
C ARG A 163 -36.04 -4.44 -46.31
N SER A 164 -35.95 -5.76 -46.13
CA SER A 164 -35.23 -6.31 -44.99
C SER A 164 -33.73 -5.94 -45.00
N GLN A 165 -33.13 -5.83 -46.19
CA GLN A 165 -31.76 -5.34 -46.34
C GLN A 165 -31.59 -3.88 -45.96
N TYR A 166 -32.56 -3.03 -46.35
CA TYR A 166 -32.59 -1.62 -45.97
C TYR A 166 -32.79 -1.47 -44.46
N ASP A 167 -33.73 -2.21 -43.88
CA ASP A 167 -34.00 -2.18 -42.42
C ASP A 167 -32.74 -2.62 -41.63
N MET A 168 -32.02 -3.67 -42.06
CA MET A 168 -30.76 -4.07 -41.46
C MET A 168 -29.66 -3.01 -41.58
N ALA A 169 -29.56 -2.33 -42.73
CA ALA A 169 -28.58 -1.25 -42.90
C ALA A 169 -28.93 -0.04 -42.01
N LEU A 170 -30.21 0.25 -41.83
CA LEU A 170 -30.70 1.34 -40.98
C LEU A 170 -30.49 1.03 -39.50
N GLU A 171 -30.71 -0.20 -39.06
CA GLU A 171 -30.45 -0.66 -37.67
C GLU A 171 -28.96 -0.61 -37.33
N GLY A 172 -28.10 -0.88 -38.32
CA GLY A 172 -26.64 -0.79 -38.20
C GLY A 172 -26.05 -1.89 -37.37
N THR A 173 -25.07 -1.54 -36.50
CA THR A 173 -24.38 -2.50 -35.67
C THR A 173 -25.28 -3.04 -34.56
N ARG A 174 -25.28 -4.33 -34.32
CA ARG A 174 -26.06 -4.95 -33.25
C ARG A 174 -25.64 -4.44 -31.86
N GLN A 175 -26.58 -4.46 -30.92
CA GLN A 175 -26.32 -3.99 -29.56
C GLN A 175 -25.20 -4.79 -28.89
N GLU A 176 -25.19 -6.13 -29.10
CA GLU A 176 -24.15 -7.01 -28.54
C GLU A 176 -22.76 -6.67 -29.05
N ASP A 177 -22.64 -6.24 -30.34
CA ASP A 177 -21.35 -5.83 -30.93
C ASP A 177 -20.87 -4.49 -30.34
N ARG A 178 -21.80 -3.55 -30.06
CA ARG A 178 -21.51 -2.30 -29.38
C ARG A 178 -21.08 -2.54 -27.92
N ASP A 179 -21.79 -3.42 -27.22
CA ASP A 179 -21.48 -3.80 -25.85
C ASP A 179 -20.09 -4.49 -25.77
N ALA A 180 -19.80 -5.38 -26.71
CA ALA A 180 -18.48 -6.02 -26.83
C ALA A 180 -17.38 -4.99 -27.09
N ALA A 181 -17.61 -4.03 -27.99
CA ALA A 181 -16.65 -2.95 -28.29
C ALA A 181 -16.44 -2.05 -27.07
N SER A 182 -17.50 -1.74 -26.31
CA SER A 182 -17.43 -0.98 -25.06
C SER A 182 -16.60 -1.72 -24.01
N ALA A 183 -16.83 -3.02 -23.82
CA ALA A 183 -16.08 -3.85 -22.89
C ALA A 183 -14.59 -3.91 -23.23
N LEU A 184 -14.22 -3.90 -24.52
CA LEU A 184 -12.82 -3.80 -24.94
C LEU A 184 -12.18 -2.47 -24.57
N VAL A 185 -12.92 -1.36 -24.64
CA VAL A 185 -12.42 -0.05 -24.18
C VAL A 185 -12.19 -0.07 -22.67
N ASP A 186 -13.11 -0.65 -21.89
CA ASP A 186 -12.97 -0.73 -20.44
C ASP A 186 -11.80 -1.63 -20.02
N GLN A 187 -11.59 -2.75 -20.72
CA GLN A 187 -10.43 -3.60 -20.54
C GLN A 187 -9.12 -2.84 -20.82
N ALA A 188 -9.06 -2.10 -21.94
CA ALA A 188 -7.89 -1.32 -22.30
C ALA A 188 -7.64 -0.16 -21.33
N ARG A 189 -8.70 0.46 -20.78
CA ARG A 189 -8.61 1.48 -19.74
C ARG A 189 -8.03 0.90 -18.45
N GLY A 190 -8.48 -0.29 -18.04
CA GLY A 190 -7.91 -1.01 -16.90
C GLY A 190 -6.41 -1.24 -17.05
N ALA A 191 -5.96 -1.65 -18.23
CA ALA A 191 -4.53 -1.83 -18.52
C ALA A 191 -3.72 -0.52 -18.45
N VAL A 192 -4.29 0.61 -18.86
CA VAL A 192 -3.66 1.95 -18.71
C VAL A 192 -3.54 2.29 -17.23
N THR A 193 -4.61 2.15 -16.46
CA THR A 193 -4.61 2.46 -15.02
C THR A 193 -3.59 1.60 -14.25
N GLU A 194 -3.44 0.33 -14.60
CA GLU A 194 -2.43 -0.54 -14.02
C GLU A 194 -1.02 0.03 -14.21
N VAL A 195 -0.68 0.42 -15.45
CA VAL A 195 0.67 0.96 -15.75
C VAL A 195 0.86 2.36 -15.15
N GLU A 196 -0.17 3.19 -15.08
CA GLU A 196 -0.14 4.49 -14.39
C GLU A 196 0.14 4.31 -12.89
N THR A 197 -0.43 3.28 -12.27
CA THR A 197 -0.13 2.94 -10.87
C THR A 197 1.35 2.57 -10.69
N TYR A 198 1.93 1.77 -11.61
CA TYR A 198 3.37 1.49 -11.58
C TYR A 198 4.21 2.75 -11.81
N LEU A 199 3.75 3.66 -12.66
CA LEU A 199 4.46 4.94 -12.87
C LEU A 199 4.43 5.81 -11.61
N ASP A 200 3.32 5.85 -10.88
CA ASP A 200 3.24 6.57 -9.60
C ASP A 200 4.20 5.98 -8.55
N GLU A 201 4.38 4.66 -8.54
CA GLU A 201 5.34 3.97 -7.66
C GLU A 201 6.82 4.30 -7.98
N THR A 202 7.11 4.95 -9.12
CA THR A 202 8.45 5.49 -9.39
C THR A 202 8.82 6.64 -8.45
N ARG A 203 7.84 7.26 -7.81
CA ARG A 203 8.03 8.32 -6.81
C ARG A 203 7.79 7.75 -5.43
N LEU A 204 8.88 7.38 -4.76
CA LEU A 204 8.78 6.89 -3.39
C LEU A 204 8.41 8.04 -2.45
N LYS A 205 7.31 7.89 -1.72
CA LYS A 205 6.84 8.84 -0.71
C LYS A 205 6.83 8.17 0.65
N THR A 206 7.06 8.96 1.71
CA THR A 206 6.95 8.44 3.07
C THR A 206 5.49 8.22 3.48
N PRO A 207 5.15 7.05 4.09
CA PRO A 207 3.82 6.78 4.63
C PRO A 207 3.57 7.40 6.00
N LEU A 208 4.63 7.89 6.68
CA LEU A 208 4.59 8.47 8.02
C LEU A 208 5.49 9.71 8.10
N SER A 209 5.29 10.52 9.12
CA SER A 209 6.20 11.61 9.49
C SER A 209 7.33 11.07 10.36
N GLY A 210 8.55 11.60 10.21
CA GLY A 210 9.70 11.13 10.99
C GLY A 210 11.02 11.71 10.53
N GLU A 211 12.13 11.18 11.04
CA GLU A 211 13.49 11.58 10.66
C GLU A 211 14.13 10.49 9.77
N VAL A 212 14.74 10.90 8.67
CA VAL A 212 15.50 10.00 7.78
C VAL A 212 16.81 9.62 8.46
N ILE A 213 16.97 8.34 8.81
CA ILE A 213 18.19 7.85 9.49
C ILE A 213 19.20 7.23 8.54
N HIS A 214 18.73 6.56 7.47
CA HIS A 214 19.58 5.98 6.45
C HIS A 214 19.06 6.24 5.05
N LEU A 215 19.96 6.62 4.18
CA LEU A 215 19.74 6.77 2.74
C LEU A 215 20.67 5.79 2.02
N LEU A 216 20.12 4.64 1.60
CA LEU A 216 20.88 3.52 1.05
C LEU A 216 21.03 3.59 -0.48
N ALA A 217 20.36 4.53 -1.14
CA ALA A 217 20.36 4.66 -2.60
C ALA A 217 20.91 6.02 -3.04
N ASN A 218 21.83 5.99 -4.00
CA ASN A 218 22.46 7.18 -4.57
C ASN A 218 21.93 7.50 -5.98
N PRO A 219 21.91 8.78 -6.39
CA PRO A 219 21.58 9.16 -7.75
C PRO A 219 22.45 8.41 -8.78
N GLY A 220 21.82 7.84 -9.81
CA GLY A 220 22.46 7.04 -10.85
C GLY A 220 22.54 5.54 -10.56
N GLU A 221 22.31 5.11 -9.34
CA GLU A 221 22.28 3.70 -8.94
C GLU A 221 21.03 2.98 -9.45
N VAL A 222 21.15 1.69 -9.75
CA VAL A 222 20.01 0.84 -10.12
C VAL A 222 19.57 0.06 -8.89
N VAL A 223 18.30 0.18 -8.54
CA VAL A 223 17.69 -0.51 -7.42
C VAL A 223 16.65 -1.52 -7.89
N ASN A 224 16.57 -2.65 -7.21
CA ASN A 224 15.62 -3.70 -7.50
C ASN A 224 14.35 -3.57 -6.64
N ALA A 225 13.25 -4.11 -7.13
CA ALA A 225 12.01 -4.17 -6.35
C ALA A 225 12.23 -4.91 -5.02
N GLY A 226 11.67 -4.37 -3.94
CA GLY A 226 11.82 -4.89 -2.58
C GLY A 226 13.12 -4.49 -1.86
N TYR A 227 14.02 -3.76 -2.53
CA TYR A 227 15.24 -3.29 -1.89
C TYR A 227 14.95 -2.04 -1.03
N PRO A 228 15.32 -2.05 0.27
CA PRO A 228 15.15 -0.89 1.15
C PRO A 228 16.10 0.22 0.70
N VAL A 229 15.56 1.40 0.48
CA VAL A 229 16.31 2.56 -0.03
C VAL A 229 16.39 3.71 0.96
N VAL A 230 15.42 3.83 1.86
CA VAL A 230 15.37 4.85 2.91
C VAL A 230 14.83 4.22 4.18
N THR A 231 15.46 4.51 5.31
CA THR A 231 14.93 4.16 6.64
C THR A 231 14.49 5.43 7.35
N ILE A 232 13.24 5.43 7.82
CA ILE A 232 12.65 6.54 8.57
C ILE A 232 12.36 6.08 9.99
N LEU A 233 12.67 6.96 10.92
CA LEU A 233 12.41 6.81 12.34
C LEU A 233 11.16 7.60 12.72
N ASP A 234 10.17 6.93 13.29
CA ASP A 234 8.98 7.58 13.82
C ASP A 234 9.28 8.16 15.20
N LEU A 235 9.39 9.48 15.28
CA LEU A 235 9.67 10.16 16.55
C LEU A 235 8.43 10.35 17.42
N ASP A 236 7.25 10.05 16.91
CA ASP A 236 6.00 10.08 17.69
C ASP A 236 5.72 8.74 18.37
N ASP A 237 6.33 7.63 17.90
CA ASP A 237 6.21 6.30 18.49
C ASP A 237 7.54 5.87 19.14
N ILE A 238 7.87 6.51 20.28
CA ILE A 238 9.07 6.29 21.07
C ILE A 238 8.70 5.54 22.35
N TRP A 239 9.56 4.60 22.75
CA TRP A 239 9.47 3.93 24.05
C TRP A 239 10.86 3.72 24.64
N VAL A 240 10.91 3.33 25.91
CA VAL A 240 12.13 2.92 26.59
C VAL A 240 12.07 1.42 26.81
N THR A 241 13.11 0.70 26.40
CA THR A 241 13.26 -0.73 26.60
C THR A 241 14.15 -0.98 27.80
N PHE A 242 13.67 -1.71 28.78
CA PHE A 242 14.39 -2.20 29.93
C PHE A 242 14.48 -3.71 29.89
N ASN A 243 15.68 -4.26 30.18
CA ASN A 243 15.86 -5.69 30.39
C ASN A 243 15.96 -5.95 31.89
N ILE A 244 14.86 -6.37 32.49
CA ILE A 244 14.70 -6.52 33.92
C ILE A 244 14.85 -7.98 34.33
N ARG A 245 15.67 -8.24 35.37
CA ARG A 245 15.86 -9.58 35.88
C ARG A 245 14.60 -10.10 36.57
N GLU A 246 14.39 -11.41 36.52
CA GLU A 246 13.23 -12.12 37.09
C GLU A 246 12.94 -11.78 38.54
N ASP A 247 13.98 -11.58 39.37
CA ASP A 247 13.85 -11.23 40.79
C ASP A 247 13.34 -9.80 41.05
N LEU A 248 13.38 -8.93 40.03
CA LEU A 248 12.89 -7.55 40.05
C LEU A 248 11.58 -7.35 39.28
N LEU A 249 11.03 -8.43 38.74
CA LEU A 249 9.78 -8.35 37.95
C LEU A 249 8.54 -8.20 38.83
N ALA A 250 8.65 -8.52 40.12
CA ALA A 250 7.55 -8.39 41.09
C ALA A 250 7.09 -6.93 41.19
N GLY A 251 5.78 -6.67 40.97
CA GLY A 251 5.21 -5.33 40.96
C GLY A 251 5.26 -4.61 39.62
N MET A 252 5.88 -5.17 38.59
CA MET A 252 5.83 -4.64 37.21
C MET A 252 4.54 -5.09 36.56
N GLU A 253 3.57 -4.19 36.48
CA GLU A 253 2.28 -4.44 35.88
C GLU A 253 2.05 -3.47 34.71
N MET A 254 1.26 -3.90 33.73
CA MET A 254 0.84 -3.04 32.63
C MET A 254 0.12 -1.79 33.16
N GLY A 255 0.47 -0.63 32.59
CA GLY A 255 -0.12 0.65 33.01
C GLY A 255 0.53 1.28 34.24
N ARG A 256 1.51 0.62 34.87
CA ARG A 256 2.22 1.19 36.02
C ARG A 256 3.20 2.29 35.59
N VAL A 257 3.19 3.38 36.34
CA VAL A 257 4.03 4.58 36.11
C VAL A 257 5.18 4.60 37.09
N PHE A 258 6.39 4.91 36.60
CA PHE A 258 7.59 5.07 37.42
C PHE A 258 8.52 6.15 36.86
N PRO A 259 9.33 6.78 37.73
CA PRO A 259 10.25 7.82 37.31
C PRO A 259 11.52 7.25 36.70
N VAL A 260 12.02 7.86 35.63
CA VAL A 260 13.28 7.55 34.99
C VAL A 260 14.14 8.80 34.81
N SER A 261 15.45 8.65 34.82
CA SER A 261 16.41 9.72 34.52
C SER A 261 17.06 9.47 33.17
N ILE A 262 17.25 10.53 32.39
CA ILE A 262 17.92 10.49 31.09
C ILE A 262 19.17 11.38 31.16
N PRO A 263 20.38 10.81 31.33
CA PRO A 263 21.61 11.58 31.51
C PRO A 263 21.88 12.54 30.35
N ALA A 264 21.59 12.14 29.12
CA ALA A 264 21.76 12.97 27.92
C ALA A 264 20.91 14.27 27.95
N LEU A 265 19.87 14.33 28.80
CA LEU A 265 18.97 15.48 28.94
C LEU A 265 19.20 16.22 30.27
N GLY A 266 20.38 16.03 30.93
CA GLY A 266 20.77 16.73 32.15
C GLY A 266 20.13 16.14 33.39
N ASP A 267 20.06 14.82 33.50
CA ASP A 267 19.57 14.06 34.67
C ASP A 267 18.16 14.46 35.15
N ARG A 268 17.34 15.00 34.24
CA ARG A 268 15.95 15.31 34.57
C ARG A 268 15.14 14.02 34.67
N THR A 269 14.24 14.01 35.64
CA THR A 269 13.32 12.90 35.88
C THR A 269 12.08 13.03 35.00
N PHE A 270 11.71 11.97 34.34
CA PHE A 270 10.52 11.84 33.51
C PHE A 270 9.67 10.68 34.01
N GLN A 271 8.36 10.74 33.76
CA GLN A 271 7.46 9.63 34.07
C GLN A 271 7.24 8.77 32.82
N VAL A 272 7.37 7.47 33.00
CA VAL A 272 7.09 6.48 31.97
C VAL A 272 6.07 5.46 32.46
N GLU A 273 5.22 4.98 31.57
CA GLU A 273 4.17 3.99 31.83
C GLU A 273 4.51 2.68 31.13
N ILE A 274 4.41 1.56 31.85
CA ILE A 274 4.64 0.22 31.28
C ILE A 274 3.57 -0.08 30.23
N SER A 275 4.00 -0.20 28.97
CA SER A 275 3.13 -0.48 27.82
C SER A 275 3.23 -1.91 27.32
N TYR A 276 4.28 -2.63 27.68
CA TYR A 276 4.50 -4.02 27.26
C TYR A 276 5.44 -4.74 28.22
N ILE A 277 5.15 -6.00 28.48
CA ILE A 277 6.02 -6.93 29.24
C ILE A 277 6.14 -8.19 28.39
N ALA A 278 7.37 -8.58 28.08
CA ALA A 278 7.62 -9.78 27.27
C ALA A 278 7.11 -11.04 27.98
N PRO A 279 6.30 -11.89 27.31
CA PRO A 279 5.76 -13.11 27.92
C PRO A 279 6.82 -14.20 28.13
N LEU A 280 7.98 -14.07 27.51
CA LEU A 280 9.10 -15.01 27.59
C LEU A 280 10.34 -14.28 28.06
N GLY A 281 11.02 -14.83 29.07
CA GLY A 281 12.32 -14.35 29.52
C GLY A 281 13.44 -14.93 28.64
N GLU A 282 14.38 -14.07 28.30
CA GLU A 282 15.61 -14.44 27.58
C GLU A 282 16.77 -14.54 28.57
N TYR A 283 17.82 -15.30 28.20
CA TYR A 283 19.06 -15.33 28.98
C TYR A 283 19.90 -14.09 28.62
N ALA A 284 20.40 -13.36 29.61
CA ALA A 284 21.28 -12.20 29.43
C ALA A 284 22.59 -12.58 28.72
N THR A 285 22.99 -13.86 28.83
CA THR A 285 24.17 -14.45 28.15
C THR A 285 23.84 -15.84 27.63
N TRP A 286 24.34 -16.18 26.43
CA TRP A 286 24.12 -17.47 25.75
C TRP A 286 24.73 -18.71 26.48
N ARG A 287 25.51 -18.54 27.55
CA ARG A 287 26.10 -19.63 28.33
C ARG A 287 25.97 -19.38 29.84
N SER A 288 25.36 -20.34 30.53
CA SER A 288 25.48 -20.48 31.96
C SER A 288 26.97 -20.62 32.35
N THR A 289 27.50 -19.67 33.10
CA THR A 289 28.93 -19.65 33.51
C THR A 289 29.13 -19.88 35.00
N SER A 290 28.06 -20.09 35.79
CA SER A 290 28.22 -20.31 37.22
C SER A 290 28.47 -21.78 37.57
N ALA A 291 29.75 -22.12 37.83
CA ALA A 291 30.13 -23.36 38.49
C ALA A 291 29.83 -23.37 40.00
N SER A 292 29.27 -22.34 40.55
CA SER A 292 28.97 -22.16 41.98
C SER A 292 27.44 -22.00 42.17
N GLY A 293 26.70 -23.12 42.20
CA GLY A 293 25.39 -23.28 42.83
C GLY A 293 24.34 -22.19 42.71
N GLY A 294 24.51 -21.19 41.88
CA GLY A 294 23.61 -20.09 41.58
C GLY A 294 22.70 -20.43 40.39
N PHE A 295 21.46 -20.10 40.53
CA PHE A 295 20.43 -20.21 39.51
C PHE A 295 20.59 -19.07 38.51
N ASP A 296 20.63 -19.37 37.22
CA ASP A 296 20.72 -18.37 36.15
C ASP A 296 19.36 -17.65 36.02
N LEU A 297 19.34 -16.40 36.46
CA LEU A 297 18.17 -15.53 36.38
C LEU A 297 17.94 -15.08 34.92
N LYS A 298 16.75 -15.25 34.45
CA LYS A 298 16.30 -14.72 33.16
C LYS A 298 16.03 -13.22 33.24
N THR A 299 16.14 -12.55 32.09
CA THR A 299 15.73 -11.16 31.93
C THR A 299 14.48 -11.09 31.07
N PHE A 300 13.60 -10.18 31.43
CA PHE A 300 12.37 -9.91 30.71
C PHE A 300 12.45 -8.51 30.11
N GLU A 301 12.11 -8.39 28.83
CA GLU A 301 11.98 -7.10 28.18
C GLU A 301 10.71 -6.41 28.65
N ILE A 302 10.86 -5.17 29.14
CA ILE A 302 9.74 -4.29 29.49
C ILE A 302 9.87 -3.03 28.64
N ARG A 303 8.79 -2.66 27.97
CA ARG A 303 8.73 -1.38 27.28
C ARG A 303 7.86 -0.42 28.05
N ALA A 304 8.35 0.79 28.24
CA ALA A 304 7.64 1.86 28.89
C ALA A 304 7.57 3.09 27.98
N ARG A 305 6.41 3.72 27.90
CA ARG A 305 6.20 4.92 27.08
C ARG A 305 6.25 6.16 27.97
N PRO A 306 6.90 7.24 27.53
CA PRO A 306 6.81 8.53 28.22
C PRO A 306 5.37 9.02 28.25
N LEU A 307 4.91 9.52 29.43
CA LEU A 307 3.58 10.12 29.55
C LEU A 307 3.48 11.45 28.80
N ASP A 308 4.57 12.22 28.79
CA ASP A 308 4.67 13.49 28.10
C ASP A 308 5.70 13.43 26.97
N SER A 309 5.50 14.25 25.93
CA SER A 309 6.50 14.38 24.86
C SER A 309 7.78 15.02 25.40
N ILE A 310 8.90 14.31 25.28
CA ILE A 310 10.20 14.75 25.78
C ILE A 310 11.00 15.36 24.62
N LYS A 311 11.13 16.69 24.61
CA LYS A 311 11.93 17.39 23.58
C LYS A 311 13.39 16.97 23.64
N GLY A 312 13.93 16.52 22.51
CA GLY A 312 15.33 16.12 22.38
C GLY A 312 15.58 14.66 22.74
N LEU A 313 14.54 13.88 23.05
CA LEU A 313 14.67 12.44 23.22
C LEU A 313 15.01 11.80 21.87
N ARG A 314 16.06 10.97 21.83
CA ARG A 314 16.49 10.26 20.63
C ARG A 314 16.71 8.78 20.94
N PRO A 315 16.34 7.88 20.04
CA PRO A 315 16.71 6.47 20.15
C PRO A 315 18.20 6.28 20.32
N GLY A 316 18.56 5.25 21.08
CA GLY A 316 19.95 5.01 21.48
C GLY A 316 20.36 5.75 22.76
N MET A 317 19.56 6.67 23.29
CA MET A 317 19.85 7.30 24.59
C MET A 317 19.67 6.31 25.73
N SER A 318 20.60 6.32 26.69
CA SER A 318 20.48 5.56 27.93
C SER A 318 19.47 6.19 28.87
N VAL A 319 18.68 5.35 29.49
CA VAL A 319 17.70 5.71 30.52
C VAL A 319 18.04 4.94 31.80
N LEU A 320 18.04 5.64 32.91
CA LEU A 320 18.37 5.06 34.21
C LEU A 320 17.15 5.10 35.12
N VAL A 321 16.88 3.97 35.77
CA VAL A 321 15.91 3.89 36.85
C VAL A 321 16.59 3.41 38.12
N SER A 322 16.40 4.13 39.25
CA SER A 322 16.88 3.67 40.52
C SER A 322 16.09 2.43 40.96
N ARG A 323 16.75 1.44 41.52
CA ARG A 323 16.09 0.25 42.08
C ARG A 323 15.04 0.61 43.17
N LYS A 324 15.20 1.75 43.84
CA LYS A 324 14.27 2.23 44.85
C LYS A 324 12.98 2.82 44.27
N ASP A 325 13.06 3.26 43.01
CA ASP A 325 11.95 3.88 42.27
C ASP A 325 11.15 2.87 41.47
N LEU A 326 11.64 1.61 41.43
CA LEU A 326 10.88 0.51 40.82
C LEU A 326 9.70 0.15 41.74
N PRO A 327 8.57 -0.20 41.14
CA PRO A 327 7.40 -0.64 41.89
C PRO A 327 7.74 -1.91 42.68
N ASP A 328 7.55 -1.85 43.99
CA ASP A 328 7.71 -3.02 44.87
C ASP A 328 6.39 -3.82 44.92
N ALA A 329 6.48 -5.15 45.00
CA ALA A 329 5.33 -6.06 45.07
C ALA A 329 4.53 -5.94 46.40
N ARG A 330 4.84 -4.97 47.28
CA ARG A 330 4.33 -4.87 48.66
C ARG A 330 3.44 -3.66 48.92
N GLU A 331 3.05 -2.89 47.89
CA GLU A 331 2.04 -1.84 48.06
C GLU A 331 0.71 -2.16 47.38
#